data_ba9ebabdf9794afbfeabac302034ce9c
#
_entry.id   ba9ebabdf9794afbfeabac302034ce9c
#
_cell.length_a   1.000
_cell.length_b   1.000
_cell.length_c   1.000
_cell.angle_alpha   90.00
_cell.angle_beta   90.00
_cell.angle_gamma   90.00
#
_symmetry.space_group_name_H-M   'P 1'
#
loop_
_entity.id
_entity.type
_entity.pdbx_description
1 polymer ?
#
loop_
_entity_poly.entity_id
_entity_poly.type
_entity_poly.pdbx_seq_one_letter_code
_entity_poly.pdbx_strand_id
1 'polypeptide(L)'
;MSGYIELHAHSAYSFAVGACSPRKMVRGAKRLGLSGLALLDYDGVYGLMEARAAAREADLAFLPGCEFTLEDETHLPVICRSDQGYSALTGAISAHHLAAGRREADRQNLDALASWAKGQWLVLTGTRAGPLRRVLKHSGIAAAA
;
A
#
# COMPACT_ATOMS: atom_id res chain seq x y z
N MET A 1 -23.73 3.47 -12.98
CA MET A 1 -23.41 4.10 -11.66
C MET A 1 -21.91 3.96 -11.45
N SER A 2 -21.19 5.08 -11.22
CA SER A 2 -19.79 5.04 -10.85
C SER A 2 -19.70 4.44 -9.44
N GLY A 3 -19.22 3.23 -9.32
CA GLY A 3 -19.09 2.57 -8.04
C GLY A 3 -17.89 3.10 -7.25
N TYR A 4 -17.96 3.04 -5.92
CA TYR A 4 -16.86 3.40 -5.04
C TYR A 4 -15.81 2.27 -5.01
N ILE A 5 -14.53 2.64 -5.08
CA ILE A 5 -13.40 1.75 -4.88
C ILE A 5 -12.66 2.20 -3.61
N GLU A 6 -12.49 1.30 -2.65
CA GLU A 6 -11.63 1.56 -1.51
C GLU A 6 -10.16 1.45 -1.92
N LEU A 7 -9.41 2.54 -1.77
CA LEU A 7 -8.02 2.63 -2.23
C LEU A 7 -6.99 2.46 -1.11
N HIS A 8 -7.42 2.37 0.17
CA HIS A 8 -6.49 2.34 1.28
C HIS A 8 -6.98 1.44 2.42
N ALA A 9 -6.91 0.14 2.21
CA ALA A 9 -7.35 -0.84 3.19
C ALA A 9 -6.19 -1.70 3.71
N HIS A 10 -6.24 -2.04 5.01
CA HIS A 10 -5.29 -2.89 5.70
C HIS A 10 -5.93 -4.18 6.18
N SER A 11 -5.28 -5.31 5.94
CA SER A 11 -5.71 -6.60 6.50
C SER A 11 -5.10 -6.87 7.88
N ALA A 12 -5.42 -8.02 8.43
CA ALA A 12 -4.84 -8.50 9.69
C ALA A 12 -3.31 -8.72 9.62
N TYR A 13 -2.69 -8.64 8.44
CA TYR A 13 -1.24 -8.64 8.29
C TYR A 13 -0.60 -7.28 8.66
N SER A 14 -1.39 -6.21 8.71
CA SER A 14 -1.00 -4.92 9.31
C SER A 14 -1.32 -4.97 10.80
N PHE A 15 -0.40 -5.47 11.61
CA PHE A 15 -0.59 -5.69 13.05
C PHE A 15 -1.03 -4.42 13.77
N ALA A 16 -1.97 -4.56 14.70
CA ALA A 16 -2.58 -3.49 15.48
C ALA A 16 -3.40 -2.46 14.67
N VAL A 17 -3.51 -2.61 13.35
CA VAL A 17 -4.28 -1.72 12.46
C VAL A 17 -5.43 -2.47 11.78
N GLY A 18 -5.13 -3.57 11.08
CA GLY A 18 -6.14 -4.39 10.41
C GLY A 18 -6.67 -5.51 11.30
N ALA A 19 -7.98 -5.74 11.29
CA ALA A 19 -8.64 -6.78 12.10
C ALA A 19 -9.15 -7.97 11.29
N CYS A 20 -9.30 -7.81 9.97
CA CYS A 20 -9.92 -8.81 9.10
C CYS A 20 -8.89 -9.50 8.21
N SER A 21 -9.07 -10.81 7.97
CA SER A 21 -8.29 -11.48 6.93
C SER A 21 -8.61 -10.90 5.54
N PRO A 22 -7.66 -10.97 4.59
CA PRO A 22 -7.85 -10.45 3.23
C PRO A 22 -9.13 -10.96 2.57
N ARG A 23 -9.44 -12.25 2.71
CA ARG A 23 -10.67 -12.86 2.18
C ARG A 23 -11.94 -12.26 2.78
N LYS A 24 -11.95 -12.01 4.09
CA LYS A 24 -13.10 -11.38 4.77
C LYS A 24 -13.30 -9.94 4.29
N MET A 25 -12.23 -9.21 4.06
CA MET A 25 -12.28 -7.83 3.54
C MET A 25 -12.90 -7.78 2.14
N VAL A 26 -12.44 -8.63 1.23
CA VAL A 26 -13.00 -8.73 -0.13
C VAL A 26 -14.48 -9.06 -0.10
N ARG A 27 -14.90 -10.06 0.71
CA ARG A 27 -16.31 -10.41 0.86
C ARG A 27 -17.13 -9.25 1.46
N GLY A 28 -16.55 -8.53 2.41
CA GLY A 28 -17.15 -7.33 3.00
C GLY A 28 -17.36 -6.22 1.97
N ALA A 29 -16.33 -5.91 1.18
CA ALA A 29 -16.37 -4.93 0.10
C ALA A 29 -17.47 -5.27 -0.93
N LYS A 30 -17.54 -6.52 -1.37
CA LYS A 30 -18.60 -6.97 -2.29
C LYS A 30 -19.99 -6.82 -1.69
N ARG A 31 -20.17 -7.21 -0.42
CA ARG A 31 -21.47 -7.09 0.28
C ARG A 31 -21.92 -5.64 0.43
N LEU A 32 -20.96 -4.72 0.62
CA LEU A 32 -21.22 -3.27 0.70
C LEU A 32 -21.45 -2.61 -0.66
N GLY A 33 -21.35 -3.37 -1.76
CA GLY A 33 -21.56 -2.84 -3.11
C GLY A 33 -20.40 -2.03 -3.65
N LEU A 34 -19.18 -2.19 -3.10
CA LEU A 34 -17.99 -1.57 -3.64
C LEU A 34 -17.66 -2.16 -5.02
N SER A 35 -17.11 -1.32 -5.90
CA SER A 35 -16.64 -1.75 -7.22
C SER A 35 -15.23 -2.33 -7.20
N GLY A 36 -14.45 -2.06 -6.16
CA GLY A 36 -13.10 -2.57 -6.02
C GLY A 36 -12.50 -2.31 -4.63
N LEU A 37 -11.36 -2.94 -4.41
CA LEU A 37 -10.59 -2.85 -3.17
C LEU A 37 -9.09 -2.84 -3.48
N ALA A 38 -8.36 -1.85 -2.95
CA ALA A 38 -6.91 -1.90 -2.84
C ALA A 38 -6.52 -2.42 -1.46
N LEU A 39 -5.56 -3.36 -1.42
CA LEU A 39 -4.97 -3.84 -0.17
C LEU A 39 -3.56 -3.32 -0.06
N LEU A 40 -3.29 -2.55 1.01
CA LEU A 40 -2.04 -1.84 1.24
C LEU A 40 -1.49 -2.18 2.63
N ASP A 41 -1.20 -3.46 2.88
CA ASP A 41 -0.60 -3.86 4.16
C ASP A 41 0.79 -3.24 4.34
N TYR A 42 1.21 -3.01 5.59
CA TYR A 42 2.50 -2.39 5.91
C TYR A 42 3.67 -3.26 5.47
N ASP A 43 4.60 -2.63 4.78
CA ASP A 43 5.95 -3.10 4.44
C ASP A 43 6.02 -4.51 3.83
N GLY A 44 4.90 -4.95 3.21
CA GLY A 44 4.83 -6.29 2.64
C GLY A 44 3.60 -6.57 1.78
N VAL A 45 3.62 -7.73 1.17
CA VAL A 45 2.57 -8.22 0.24
C VAL A 45 1.92 -9.51 0.74
N TYR A 46 1.95 -9.74 2.05
CA TYR A 46 1.59 -11.01 2.69
C TYR A 46 0.16 -11.47 2.39
N GLY A 47 -0.80 -10.55 2.38
CA GLY A 47 -2.22 -10.82 2.14
C GLY A 47 -2.67 -10.76 0.69
N LEU A 48 -1.81 -10.29 -0.24
CA LEU A 48 -2.24 -9.97 -1.60
C LEU A 48 -2.73 -11.19 -2.40
N MET A 49 -2.07 -12.34 -2.27
CA MET A 49 -2.48 -13.54 -3.01
C MET A 49 -3.83 -14.08 -2.55
N GLU A 50 -4.08 -14.08 -1.23
CA GLU A 50 -5.38 -14.46 -0.66
C GLU A 50 -6.49 -13.50 -1.10
N ALA A 51 -6.23 -12.18 -1.03
CA ALA A 51 -7.17 -11.15 -1.46
C ALA A 51 -7.50 -11.26 -2.96
N ARG A 52 -6.47 -11.43 -3.81
CA ARG A 52 -6.64 -11.59 -5.27
C ARG A 52 -7.50 -12.80 -5.61
N ALA A 53 -7.24 -13.94 -4.98
CA ALA A 53 -8.04 -15.14 -5.20
C ALA A 53 -9.51 -14.91 -4.80
N ALA A 54 -9.75 -14.33 -3.62
CA ALA A 54 -11.08 -14.00 -3.14
C ALA A 54 -11.79 -12.97 -4.03
N ALA A 55 -11.08 -11.97 -4.55
CA ALA A 55 -11.63 -10.96 -5.45
C ALA A 55 -12.07 -11.54 -6.79
N ARG A 56 -11.30 -12.49 -7.34
CA ARG A 56 -11.70 -13.23 -8.54
C ARG A 56 -12.96 -14.06 -8.30
N GLU A 57 -13.06 -14.77 -7.17
CA GLU A 57 -14.25 -15.54 -6.79
C GLU A 57 -15.49 -14.63 -6.64
N ALA A 58 -15.30 -13.41 -6.13
CA ALA A 58 -16.37 -12.46 -5.86
C ALA A 58 -16.70 -11.53 -7.03
N ASP A 59 -15.98 -11.63 -8.16
CA ASP A 59 -16.07 -10.65 -9.25
C ASP A 59 -15.99 -9.21 -8.73
N LEU A 60 -14.88 -8.90 -8.04
CA LEU A 60 -14.55 -7.58 -7.49
C LEU A 60 -13.20 -7.12 -8.06
N ALA A 61 -13.11 -5.87 -8.51
CA ALA A 61 -11.82 -5.30 -8.91
C ALA A 61 -10.85 -5.29 -7.72
N PHE A 62 -9.61 -5.75 -7.97
CA PHE A 62 -8.58 -5.82 -6.93
C PHE A 62 -7.32 -5.08 -7.38
N LEU A 63 -6.84 -4.17 -6.53
CA LEU A 63 -5.65 -3.38 -6.76
C LEU A 63 -4.57 -3.76 -5.74
N PRO A 64 -3.48 -4.38 -6.17
CA PRO A 64 -2.37 -4.72 -5.27
C PRO A 64 -1.54 -3.48 -4.94
N GLY A 65 -1.06 -3.42 -3.70
CA GLY A 65 -0.20 -2.34 -3.25
C GLY A 65 0.48 -2.65 -1.93
N CYS A 66 1.09 -1.64 -1.34
CA CYS A 66 1.75 -1.69 -0.05
C CYS A 66 1.77 -0.29 0.56
N GLU A 67 1.76 -0.17 1.87
CA GLU A 67 2.06 1.07 2.56
C GLU A 67 3.45 0.96 3.18
N PHE A 68 4.41 1.71 2.63
CA PHE A 68 5.79 1.70 3.11
C PHE A 68 5.97 2.59 4.33
N THR A 69 6.65 2.09 5.34
CA THR A 69 7.16 2.89 6.45
C THR A 69 8.48 3.53 6.04
N LEU A 70 8.53 4.87 6.01
CA LEU A 70 9.72 5.62 5.62
C LEU A 70 10.67 5.85 6.80
N GLU A 71 11.93 6.21 6.50
CA GLU A 71 12.97 6.52 7.50
C GLU A 71 12.54 7.60 8.51
N ASP A 72 11.70 8.53 8.08
CA ASP A 72 11.15 9.60 8.90
C ASP A 72 9.88 9.21 9.66
N GLU A 73 9.55 7.93 9.70
CA GLU A 73 8.35 7.37 10.36
C GLU A 73 7.02 7.79 9.71
N THR A 74 7.05 8.38 8.53
CA THR A 74 5.84 8.58 7.75
C THR A 74 5.47 7.35 6.93
N HIS A 75 4.21 7.28 6.49
CA HIS A 75 3.69 6.13 5.76
C HIS A 75 3.32 6.54 4.33
N LEU A 76 3.88 5.84 3.35
CA LEU A 76 3.68 6.09 1.92
C LEU A 76 2.87 4.96 1.28
N PRO A 77 1.56 5.16 1.07
CA PRO A 77 0.75 4.15 0.39
C PRO A 77 0.96 4.21 -1.12
N VAL A 78 1.22 3.05 -1.71
CA VAL A 78 1.39 2.89 -3.16
C VAL A 78 0.51 1.79 -3.71
N ILE A 79 -0.05 2.01 -4.91
CA ILE A 79 -0.86 1.04 -5.66
C ILE A 79 -0.14 0.72 -6.96
N CYS A 80 -0.03 -0.56 -7.30
CA CYS A 80 0.55 -1.00 -8.56
C CYS A 80 -0.40 -0.69 -9.73
N ARG A 81 0.12 -0.06 -10.79
CA ARG A 81 -0.63 0.25 -12.00
C ARG A 81 -0.61 -0.89 -13.03
N SER A 82 0.32 -1.83 -12.88
CA SER A 82 0.58 -2.91 -13.83
C SER A 82 1.31 -4.09 -13.16
N ASP A 83 1.47 -5.19 -13.88
CA ASP A 83 2.30 -6.32 -13.45
C ASP A 83 3.78 -5.90 -13.28
N GLN A 84 4.27 -4.96 -14.09
CA GLN A 84 5.60 -4.39 -13.91
C GLN A 84 5.69 -3.61 -12.60
N GLY A 85 4.63 -2.86 -12.25
CA GLY A 85 4.53 -2.17 -10.96
C GLY A 85 4.55 -3.13 -9.78
N TYR A 86 3.88 -4.27 -9.90
CA TYR A 86 3.92 -5.32 -8.88
C TYR A 86 5.32 -5.95 -8.74
N SER A 87 5.99 -6.25 -9.87
CA SER A 87 7.36 -6.75 -9.86
C SER A 87 8.33 -5.75 -9.25
N ALA A 88 8.19 -4.46 -9.55
CA ALA A 88 8.97 -3.40 -8.94
C ALA A 88 8.72 -3.29 -7.42
N LEU A 89 7.46 -3.41 -6.99
CA LEU A 89 7.06 -3.39 -5.58
C LEU A 89 7.73 -4.51 -4.78
N THR A 90 7.59 -5.74 -5.27
CA THR A 90 8.19 -6.91 -4.60
C THR A 90 9.71 -6.88 -4.65
N GLY A 91 10.31 -6.33 -5.72
CA GLY A 91 11.74 -6.08 -5.83
C GLY A 91 12.24 -5.08 -4.80
N ALA A 92 11.56 -3.96 -4.62
CA ALA A 92 11.89 -2.94 -3.62
C ALA A 92 11.84 -3.52 -2.19
N ILE A 93 10.77 -4.24 -1.85
CA ILE A 93 10.63 -4.91 -0.55
C ILE A 93 11.77 -5.91 -0.33
N SER A 94 12.06 -6.75 -1.31
CA SER A 94 13.10 -7.76 -1.22
C SER A 94 14.50 -7.14 -1.07
N ALA A 95 14.81 -6.13 -1.87
CA ALA A 95 16.09 -5.42 -1.82
C ALA A 95 16.32 -4.79 -0.45
N HIS A 96 15.28 -4.17 0.12
CA HIS A 96 15.34 -3.56 1.43
C HIS A 96 15.60 -4.62 2.53
N HIS A 97 14.84 -5.69 2.56
CA HIS A 97 15.04 -6.77 3.55
C HIS A 97 16.41 -7.44 3.47
N LEU A 98 16.97 -7.55 2.25
CA LEU A 98 18.31 -8.10 2.07
C LEU A 98 19.42 -7.15 2.52
N ALA A 99 19.24 -5.84 2.36
CA ALA A 99 20.23 -4.82 2.71
C ALA A 99 20.24 -4.50 4.21
N ALA A 100 19.07 -4.40 4.83
CA ALA A 100 18.93 -3.91 6.22
C ALA A 100 19.22 -4.96 7.30
N GLY A 101 19.30 -6.26 6.94
CA GLY A 101 19.38 -7.32 7.96
C GLY A 101 18.10 -7.39 8.82
N ARG A 102 18.06 -8.34 9.77
CA ARG A 102 16.82 -8.68 10.51
C ARG A 102 16.29 -7.60 11.47
N ARG A 103 17.04 -6.56 11.80
CA ARG A 103 16.69 -5.60 12.87
C ARG A 103 16.36 -4.18 12.40
N GLU A 104 16.70 -3.82 11.15
CA GLU A 104 16.47 -2.48 10.60
C GLU A 104 15.56 -2.50 9.37
N ALA A 105 14.88 -3.63 9.12
CA ALA A 105 14.19 -3.92 7.88
C ALA A 105 12.88 -3.13 7.64
N ASP A 106 12.47 -2.28 8.58
CA ASP A 106 11.09 -1.77 8.56
C ASP A 106 10.97 -0.35 7.99
N ARG A 107 12.09 0.30 7.59
CA ARG A 107 12.06 1.71 7.15
C ARG A 107 12.70 1.89 5.78
N GLN A 108 11.93 2.45 4.86
CA GLN A 108 12.32 2.61 3.46
C GLN A 108 12.83 4.02 3.18
N ASN A 109 13.87 4.11 2.34
CA ASN A 109 14.35 5.39 1.81
C ASN A 109 13.47 5.82 0.63
N LEU A 110 12.99 7.07 0.63
CA LEU A 110 12.08 7.58 -0.40
C LEU A 110 12.72 7.61 -1.79
N ASP A 111 13.99 8.01 -1.90
CA ASP A 111 14.70 8.06 -3.19
C ASP A 111 14.92 6.65 -3.76
N ALA A 112 15.22 5.69 -2.88
CA ALA A 112 15.32 4.29 -3.28
C ALA A 112 13.99 3.78 -3.82
N LEU A 113 12.86 4.06 -3.14
CA LEU A 113 11.53 3.70 -3.63
C LEU A 113 11.20 4.38 -4.96
N ALA A 114 11.53 5.66 -5.13
CA ALA A 114 11.33 6.38 -6.38
C ALA A 114 12.10 5.75 -7.55
N SER A 115 13.31 5.22 -7.29
CA SER A 115 14.11 4.51 -8.30
C SER A 115 13.45 3.21 -8.78
N TRP A 116 12.69 2.54 -7.92
CA TRP A 116 11.92 1.35 -8.26
C TRP A 116 10.60 1.67 -8.98
N ALA A 117 9.93 2.75 -8.58
CA ALA A 117 8.58 3.11 -9.06
C ALA A 117 8.52 3.30 -10.58
N LYS A 118 9.44 4.05 -11.17
CA LYS A 118 9.53 4.33 -12.63
C LYS A 118 8.18 4.63 -13.29
N GLY A 119 7.30 5.35 -12.61
CA GLY A 119 5.95 5.65 -13.08
C GLY A 119 4.94 4.48 -13.05
N GLN A 120 5.32 3.33 -12.53
CA GLN A 120 4.47 2.14 -12.46
C GLN A 120 3.61 2.04 -11.19
N TRP A 121 3.76 3.01 -10.29
CA TRP A 121 2.95 3.10 -9.08
C TRP A 121 2.08 4.36 -9.09
N LEU A 122 0.91 4.24 -8.50
CA LEU A 122 0.09 5.36 -8.05
C LEU A 122 0.43 5.58 -6.58
N VAL A 123 0.95 6.76 -6.26
CA VAL A 123 1.29 7.16 -4.90
C VAL A 123 0.13 7.95 -4.33
N LEU A 124 -0.37 7.55 -3.16
CA LEU A 124 -1.40 8.30 -2.46
C LEU A 124 -0.74 9.27 -1.47
N THR A 125 -1.42 10.35 -1.16
CA THR A 125 -0.95 11.37 -0.19
C THR A 125 -0.87 10.83 1.25
N GLY A 126 -1.44 9.65 1.46
CA GLY A 126 -1.48 9.01 2.78
C GLY A 126 -2.53 9.61 3.72
N THR A 127 -2.52 9.10 4.94
CA THR A 127 -3.38 9.55 6.04
C THR A 127 -2.71 10.70 6.81
N ARG A 128 -3.05 10.85 8.09
CA ARG A 128 -2.39 11.80 9.01
C ARG A 128 -0.90 11.52 9.19
N ALA A 129 -0.47 10.28 8.99
CA ALA A 129 0.92 9.83 9.05
C ALA A 129 1.64 9.93 7.70
N GLY A 130 1.00 10.43 6.64
CA GLY A 130 1.61 10.55 5.31
C GLY A 130 2.65 11.67 5.22
N PRO A 131 3.65 11.52 4.33
CA PRO A 131 4.77 12.47 4.19
C PRO A 131 4.30 13.88 3.80
N LEU A 132 3.30 13.99 2.93
CA LEU A 132 2.74 15.29 2.53
C LEU A 132 2.20 16.08 3.73
N ARG A 133 1.45 15.44 4.62
CA ARG A 133 0.91 16.10 5.82
C ARG A 133 1.99 16.51 6.82
N ARG A 134 3.05 15.71 6.91
CA ARG A 134 4.20 16.07 7.75
C ARG A 134 4.86 17.34 7.23
N VAL A 135 5.15 17.42 5.93
CA VAL A 135 5.74 18.62 5.32
C VAL A 135 4.83 19.83 5.48
N LEU A 136 3.54 19.70 5.22
CA LEU A 136 2.56 20.79 5.43
C LEU A 136 2.57 21.31 6.85
N LYS A 137 2.66 20.44 7.85
CA LYS A 137 2.64 20.82 9.27
C LYS A 137 3.92 21.53 9.71
N HIS A 138 5.08 21.13 9.19
CA HIS A 138 6.39 21.59 9.66
C HIS A 138 7.00 22.69 8.78
N SER A 139 6.70 22.70 7.49
CA SER A 139 7.37 23.57 6.49
C SER A 139 6.40 24.42 5.67
N GLY A 140 5.10 24.28 5.88
CA GLY A 140 4.07 25.06 5.20
C GLY A 140 3.77 24.59 3.76
N ILE A 141 2.82 25.30 3.12
CA ILE A 141 2.27 24.92 1.81
C ILE A 141 3.35 24.95 0.69
N ALA A 142 4.22 25.96 0.73
CA ALA A 142 5.24 26.13 -0.33
C ALA A 142 6.25 24.98 -0.40
N ALA A 143 6.50 24.29 0.70
CA ALA A 143 7.39 23.13 0.73
C ALA A 143 6.68 21.79 0.42
N ALA A 144 5.35 21.80 0.41
CA ALA A 144 4.53 20.61 0.16
C ALA A 144 4.01 20.53 -1.28
N ALA A 145 4.20 21.59 -2.07
CA ALA A 145 3.85 21.68 -3.47
C ALA A 145 4.96 21.14 -4.36
#